data_366b6e7b5eaf92d5e6bf5d790b7adf6a
#
_entry.id   366b6e7b5eaf92d5e6bf5d790b7adf6a
#
_cell.length_a   1.000
_cell.length_b   1.000
_cell.length_c   1.000
_cell.angle_alpha   90.00
_cell.angle_beta   90.00
_cell.angle_gamma   90.00
#
_symmetry.space_group_name_H-M   'P 1'
#
loop_
_entity.id
_entity.type
_entity.pdbx_description
1 polymer ?
#
loop_
_entity_poly.entity_id
_entity_poly.type
_entity_poly.pdbx_seq_one_letter_code
_entity_poly.pdbx_strand_id
1 'polypeptide(L)'
;MGLDIYCHRVKKTVADKYELSTKSNRSEIFEALNKEAVSDFKKTTSRMLAYLRAKYNNCTQDEYQAEYIKFIQRLRKNVAWYGEYEFHLQPLGYNGYRNILEEVKTPDEVETVFKAHSTDTYDIHDAYFRKVNFIYAFFREDMVDESCVADKFRIGQLIDVCEDVLKHKGDEDYAKEHLPTTEGFFFGSIDYNDWYWHDVKNCLKQMRKLYKAMSDDDFAIWEFSW
;
A
#
# COMPACT_ATOMS: atom_id res chain seq x y z
N MET A 1 10.66 -1.13 -17.27
CA MET A 1 10.39 -2.34 -16.48
C MET A 1 11.43 -2.44 -15.39
N GLY A 2 11.14 -3.07 -14.28
CA GLY A 2 12.04 -3.22 -13.13
C GLY A 2 11.38 -4.10 -12.09
N LEU A 3 12.13 -4.66 -11.15
CA LEU A 3 11.57 -5.36 -10.01
C LEU A 3 10.79 -4.35 -9.14
N ASP A 4 9.49 -4.52 -9.08
CA ASP A 4 8.59 -3.81 -8.19
C ASP A 4 8.08 -4.80 -7.13
N ILE A 5 8.18 -4.42 -5.85
CA ILE A 5 7.83 -5.27 -4.72
C ILE A 5 6.76 -4.56 -3.91
N TYR A 6 5.63 -5.20 -3.75
CA TYR A 6 4.49 -4.72 -2.97
C TYR A 6 4.28 -5.60 -1.75
N CYS A 7 3.91 -4.98 -0.64
CA CYS A 7 3.55 -5.69 0.58
C CYS A 7 2.16 -5.21 1.04
N HIS A 8 1.25 -6.15 1.24
CA HIS A 8 -0.14 -5.88 1.62
C HIS A 8 -0.46 -6.61 2.92
N ARG A 9 -0.81 -5.86 3.96
CA ARG A 9 -1.24 -6.44 5.24
C ARG A 9 -2.66 -6.99 5.14
N VAL A 10 -2.84 -8.21 5.56
CA VAL A 10 -4.14 -8.85 5.77
C VAL A 10 -4.45 -8.80 7.26
N LYS A 11 -5.36 -7.93 7.66
CA LYS A 11 -5.79 -7.82 9.05
C LYS A 11 -6.58 -9.06 9.45
N LYS A 12 -6.46 -9.49 10.71
CA LYS A 12 -7.25 -10.58 11.27
C LYS A 12 -8.75 -10.44 10.96
N THR A 13 -9.31 -9.24 11.08
CA THR A 13 -10.73 -8.99 10.80
C THR A 13 -11.12 -9.26 9.34
N VAL A 14 -10.19 -9.06 8.39
CA VAL A 14 -10.37 -9.40 6.99
C VAL A 14 -10.19 -10.90 6.80
N ALA A 15 -9.15 -11.47 7.40
CA ALA A 15 -8.90 -12.90 7.37
C ALA A 15 -10.09 -13.70 7.89
N ASP A 16 -10.61 -13.37 9.07
CA ASP A 16 -11.78 -14.01 9.67
C ASP A 16 -13.04 -13.87 8.78
N LYS A 17 -13.25 -12.70 8.19
CA LYS A 17 -14.42 -12.42 7.36
C LYS A 17 -14.46 -13.22 6.05
N TYR A 18 -13.30 -13.46 5.47
CA TYR A 18 -13.16 -14.16 4.19
C TYR A 18 -12.53 -15.54 4.30
N GLU A 19 -12.41 -16.06 5.53
CA GLU A 19 -11.84 -17.37 5.85
C GLU A 19 -10.41 -17.56 5.29
N LEU A 20 -9.60 -16.47 5.35
CA LEU A 20 -8.22 -16.46 4.88
C LEU A 20 -7.23 -16.92 5.94
N SER A 21 -6.13 -17.49 5.50
CA SER A 21 -5.00 -17.87 6.34
C SER A 21 -3.67 -17.66 5.60
N THR A 22 -2.56 -17.89 6.27
CA THR A 22 -1.23 -17.91 5.64
C THR A 22 -1.06 -19.00 4.56
N LYS A 23 -2.04 -19.89 4.41
CA LYS A 23 -2.08 -20.93 3.38
C LYS A 23 -3.00 -20.59 2.21
N SER A 24 -3.73 -19.48 2.29
CA SER A 24 -4.60 -19.01 1.22
C SER A 24 -3.76 -18.60 0.01
N ASN A 25 -4.30 -18.86 -1.19
CA ASN A 25 -3.60 -18.49 -2.40
C ASN A 25 -3.69 -16.97 -2.66
N ARG A 26 -2.81 -16.49 -3.55
CA ARG A 26 -2.72 -15.07 -3.91
C ARG A 26 -4.05 -14.50 -4.36
N SER A 27 -4.77 -15.19 -5.25
CA SER A 27 -6.03 -14.68 -5.83
C SER A 27 -7.12 -14.49 -4.77
N GLU A 28 -7.26 -15.41 -3.84
CA GLU A 28 -8.21 -15.32 -2.72
C GLU A 28 -7.91 -14.11 -1.83
N ILE A 29 -6.63 -13.90 -1.49
CA ILE A 29 -6.22 -12.78 -0.65
C ILE A 29 -6.50 -11.44 -1.36
N PHE A 30 -6.10 -11.30 -2.62
CA PHE A 30 -6.32 -10.05 -3.36
C PHE A 30 -7.78 -9.76 -3.63
N GLU A 31 -8.60 -10.78 -3.91
CA GLU A 31 -10.05 -10.59 -4.06
C GLU A 31 -10.69 -10.06 -2.76
N ALA A 32 -10.28 -10.60 -1.61
CA ALA A 32 -10.77 -10.15 -0.32
C ALA A 32 -10.30 -8.72 0.01
N LEU A 33 -9.01 -8.41 -0.20
CA LEU A 33 -8.46 -7.07 0.00
C LEU A 33 -9.16 -6.04 -0.88
N ASN A 34 -9.41 -6.36 -2.15
CA ASN A 34 -10.12 -5.47 -3.07
C ASN A 34 -11.57 -5.25 -2.63
N LYS A 35 -12.29 -6.31 -2.20
CA LYS A 35 -13.65 -6.18 -1.66
C LYS A 35 -13.69 -5.27 -0.42
N GLU A 36 -12.73 -5.38 0.48
CA GLU A 36 -12.62 -4.49 1.65
C GLU A 36 -12.33 -3.05 1.23
N ALA A 37 -11.39 -2.83 0.32
CA ALA A 37 -11.06 -1.51 -0.18
C ALA A 37 -12.27 -0.80 -0.80
N VAL A 38 -13.01 -1.50 -1.67
CA VAL A 38 -14.25 -0.99 -2.27
C VAL A 38 -15.29 -0.67 -1.20
N SER A 39 -15.46 -1.55 -0.20
CA SER A 39 -16.40 -1.34 0.90
C SER A 39 -16.05 -0.10 1.73
N ASP A 40 -14.78 0.05 2.08
CA ASP A 40 -14.31 1.19 2.88
C ASP A 40 -14.35 2.50 2.09
N PHE A 41 -14.06 2.47 0.81
CA PHE A 41 -14.23 3.63 -0.08
C PHE A 41 -15.69 4.06 -0.12
N LYS A 42 -16.63 3.14 -0.34
CA LYS A 42 -18.08 3.44 -0.35
C LYS A 42 -18.57 4.03 0.97
N LYS A 43 -18.13 3.49 2.11
CA LYS A 43 -18.47 4.04 3.43
C LYS A 43 -17.93 5.45 3.64
N THR A 44 -16.66 5.66 3.28
CA THR A 44 -15.98 6.95 3.43
C THR A 44 -16.61 8.01 2.55
N THR A 45 -16.82 7.70 1.27
CA THR A 45 -17.45 8.62 0.31
C THR A 45 -18.89 8.95 0.68
N SER A 46 -19.68 7.97 1.14
CA SER A 46 -21.06 8.20 1.59
C SER A 46 -21.13 9.18 2.77
N ARG A 47 -20.23 9.03 3.76
CA ARG A 47 -20.14 9.97 4.91
C ARG A 47 -19.75 11.37 4.46
N MET A 48 -18.76 11.46 3.58
CA MET A 48 -18.28 12.74 3.05
C MET A 48 -19.34 13.44 2.21
N LEU A 49 -20.09 12.70 1.39
CA LEU A 49 -21.22 13.23 0.60
C LEU A 49 -22.36 13.70 1.49
N ALA A 50 -22.72 12.97 2.53
CA ALA A 50 -23.73 13.38 3.49
C ALA A 50 -23.36 14.73 4.15
N TYR A 51 -22.09 14.88 4.56
CA TYR A 51 -21.58 16.13 5.09
C TYR A 51 -21.64 17.27 4.05
N LEU A 52 -21.22 17.02 2.83
CA LEU A 52 -21.22 18.02 1.75
C LEU A 52 -22.65 18.49 1.43
N ARG A 53 -23.63 17.58 1.36
CA ARG A 53 -25.05 17.90 1.15
C ARG A 53 -25.62 18.74 2.30
N ALA A 54 -25.30 18.39 3.55
CA ALA A 54 -25.74 19.16 4.68
C ALA A 54 -25.22 20.60 4.63
N LYS A 55 -23.98 20.80 4.21
CA LYS A 55 -23.38 22.13 4.02
C LYS A 55 -24.01 22.88 2.83
N TYR A 56 -24.17 22.23 1.69
CA TYR A 56 -24.76 22.83 0.49
C TYR A 56 -26.16 23.41 0.76
N ASN A 57 -26.97 22.73 1.56
CA ASN A 57 -28.35 23.14 1.85
C ASN A 57 -28.47 24.21 2.97
N ASN A 58 -27.41 24.47 3.73
CA ASN A 58 -27.47 25.29 4.97
C ASN A 58 -26.46 26.42 5.03
N CYS A 59 -25.81 26.80 3.93
CA CYS A 59 -24.85 27.88 3.92
C CYS A 59 -24.94 28.71 2.63
N THR A 60 -24.28 29.87 2.62
CA THR A 60 -24.15 30.68 1.40
C THR A 60 -23.25 30.00 0.36
N GLN A 61 -23.30 30.46 -0.89
CA GLN A 61 -22.45 29.91 -1.96
C GLN A 61 -20.96 30.03 -1.66
N ASP A 62 -20.54 31.15 -1.07
CA ASP A 62 -19.11 31.35 -0.72
C ASP A 62 -18.67 30.43 0.42
N GLU A 63 -19.50 30.25 1.44
CA GLU A 63 -19.24 29.31 2.54
C GLU A 63 -19.19 27.88 2.02
N TYR A 64 -20.11 27.50 1.13
CA TYR A 64 -20.10 26.18 0.49
C TYR A 64 -18.82 25.97 -0.31
N GLN A 65 -18.40 26.95 -1.11
CA GLN A 65 -17.17 26.85 -1.89
C GLN A 65 -15.95 26.58 -0.99
N ALA A 66 -15.86 27.26 0.15
CA ALA A 66 -14.80 27.03 1.12
C ALA A 66 -14.85 25.61 1.71
N GLU A 67 -16.02 25.08 2.03
CA GLU A 67 -16.20 23.71 2.53
C GLU A 67 -15.94 22.67 1.45
N TYR A 68 -16.31 22.95 0.20
CA TYR A 68 -16.02 22.08 -0.94
C TYR A 68 -14.50 21.94 -1.19
N ILE A 69 -13.76 23.04 -1.10
CA ILE A 69 -12.29 23.02 -1.19
C ILE A 69 -11.69 22.14 -0.07
N LYS A 70 -12.17 22.28 1.17
CA LYS A 70 -11.75 21.41 2.28
C LYS A 70 -12.12 19.94 2.05
N PHE A 71 -13.30 19.69 1.46
CA PHE A 71 -13.73 18.34 1.09
C PHE A 71 -12.77 17.72 0.08
N ILE A 72 -12.44 18.42 -1.00
CA ILE A 72 -11.47 17.95 -2.00
C ILE A 72 -10.09 17.69 -1.37
N GLN A 73 -9.62 18.59 -0.50
CA GLN A 73 -8.34 18.41 0.20
C GLN A 73 -8.34 17.16 1.11
N ARG A 74 -9.44 16.91 1.83
CA ARG A 74 -9.59 15.70 2.66
C ARG A 74 -9.69 14.44 1.80
N LEU A 75 -10.43 14.50 0.71
CA LEU A 75 -10.54 13.39 -0.22
C LEU A 75 -9.18 13.04 -0.82
N ARG A 76 -8.40 14.03 -1.28
CA ARG A 76 -7.03 13.85 -1.75
C ARG A 76 -6.15 13.14 -0.71
N LYS A 77 -6.26 13.57 0.55
CA LYS A 77 -5.49 12.98 1.65
C LYS A 77 -5.95 11.55 1.96
N ASN A 78 -7.24 11.26 1.86
CA ASN A 78 -7.80 9.95 2.19
C ASN A 78 -7.78 8.98 1.01
N VAL A 79 -7.80 9.47 -0.24
CA VAL A 79 -7.70 8.66 -1.45
C VAL A 79 -6.23 8.35 -1.79
N ALA A 80 -5.31 9.30 -1.52
CA ALA A 80 -3.87 9.06 -1.64
C ALA A 80 -3.28 8.24 -0.48
N TRP A 81 -3.90 8.34 0.73
CA TRP A 81 -3.41 7.70 1.94
C TRP A 81 -4.59 7.21 2.77
N TYR A 82 -4.95 5.95 2.65
CA TYR A 82 -5.89 5.35 3.58
C TYR A 82 -5.13 4.83 4.80
N GLY A 83 -4.99 5.68 5.81
CA GLY A 83 -4.17 5.41 6.97
C GLY A 83 -2.70 5.38 6.60
N GLU A 84 -2.13 4.19 6.50
CA GLU A 84 -0.73 3.96 6.12
C GLU A 84 -0.58 3.44 4.68
N TYR A 85 -1.68 3.39 3.89
CA TYR A 85 -1.74 2.78 2.57
C TYR A 85 -1.80 3.83 1.47
N GLU A 86 -1.16 3.55 0.36
CA GLU A 86 -1.31 4.31 -0.88
C GLU A 86 -2.46 3.71 -1.70
N PHE A 87 -3.41 4.55 -2.07
CA PHE A 87 -4.56 4.17 -2.88
C PHE A 87 -4.31 4.61 -4.32
N HIS A 88 -4.23 3.68 -5.23
CA HIS A 88 -4.24 3.94 -6.66
C HIS A 88 -5.61 3.62 -7.23
N LEU A 89 -6.32 4.64 -7.71
CA LEU A 89 -7.56 4.48 -8.47
C LEU A 89 -7.22 4.24 -9.94
N GLN A 90 -7.46 3.04 -10.42
CA GLN A 90 -7.43 2.73 -11.86
C GLN A 90 -8.89 2.61 -12.36
N PRO A 91 -9.24 3.04 -13.59
CA PRO A 91 -8.40 3.35 -14.73
C PRO A 91 -8.03 4.83 -14.91
N LEU A 92 -8.55 5.75 -14.08
CA LEU A 92 -8.32 7.19 -14.26
C LEU A 92 -6.92 7.67 -13.89
N GLY A 93 -6.17 6.86 -13.17
CA GLY A 93 -4.93 7.30 -12.55
C GLY A 93 -5.19 8.39 -11.50
N TYR A 94 -4.26 8.58 -10.59
CA TYR A 94 -4.35 9.57 -9.50
C TYR A 94 -4.66 11.00 -10.00
N ASN A 95 -4.01 11.43 -11.08
CA ASN A 95 -4.18 12.77 -11.62
C ASN A 95 -5.53 12.96 -12.34
N GLY A 96 -6.05 11.93 -13.03
CA GLY A 96 -7.32 12.03 -13.75
C GLY A 96 -8.51 12.17 -12.79
N TYR A 97 -8.56 11.36 -11.73
CA TYR A 97 -9.61 11.45 -10.72
C TYR A 97 -9.62 12.79 -9.98
N ARG A 98 -8.44 13.31 -9.66
CA ARG A 98 -8.28 14.63 -9.06
C ARG A 98 -8.85 15.73 -9.96
N ASN A 99 -8.54 15.71 -11.26
CA ASN A 99 -9.03 16.73 -12.19
C ASN A 99 -10.55 16.70 -12.32
N ILE A 100 -11.15 15.50 -12.44
CA ILE A 100 -12.62 15.36 -12.50
C ILE A 100 -13.27 15.93 -11.23
N LEU A 101 -12.76 15.64 -10.04
CA LEU A 101 -13.31 16.19 -8.80
C LEU A 101 -13.14 17.69 -8.66
N GLU A 102 -12.16 18.31 -9.33
CA GLU A 102 -11.99 19.76 -9.36
C GLU A 102 -13.02 20.45 -10.27
N GLU A 103 -13.54 19.75 -11.27
CA GLU A 103 -14.55 20.27 -12.21
C GLU A 103 -15.98 20.16 -11.65
N VAL A 104 -16.29 19.13 -10.84
CA VAL A 104 -17.62 18.95 -10.24
C VAL A 104 -17.76 19.77 -8.96
N LYS A 105 -18.91 20.41 -8.77
CA LYS A 105 -19.12 21.38 -7.68
C LYS A 105 -20.32 21.05 -6.80
N THR A 106 -21.33 20.39 -7.34
CA THR A 106 -22.52 20.01 -6.56
C THR A 106 -22.37 18.62 -5.95
N PRO A 107 -23.02 18.34 -4.80
CA PRO A 107 -23.00 17.01 -4.19
C PRO A 107 -23.46 15.89 -5.12
N ASP A 108 -24.41 16.17 -6.01
CA ASP A 108 -24.96 15.18 -6.96
C ASP A 108 -23.97 14.86 -8.08
N GLU A 109 -23.24 15.85 -8.60
CA GLU A 109 -22.13 15.65 -9.54
C GLU A 109 -21.03 14.79 -8.91
N VAL A 110 -20.63 15.10 -7.66
CA VAL A 110 -19.62 14.32 -6.91
C VAL A 110 -20.10 12.88 -6.71
N GLU A 111 -21.38 12.66 -6.35
CA GLU A 111 -21.93 11.32 -6.20
C GLU A 111 -21.93 10.54 -7.53
N THR A 112 -22.23 11.22 -8.63
CA THR A 112 -22.21 10.62 -9.97
C THR A 112 -20.82 10.11 -10.32
N VAL A 113 -19.76 10.90 -10.06
CA VAL A 113 -18.36 10.47 -10.24
C VAL A 113 -18.05 9.26 -9.38
N PHE A 114 -18.41 9.27 -8.10
CA PHE A 114 -18.14 8.15 -7.20
C PHE A 114 -18.89 6.87 -7.61
N LYS A 115 -20.11 6.97 -8.09
CA LYS A 115 -20.87 5.81 -8.62
C LYS A 115 -20.23 5.24 -9.86
N ALA A 116 -19.77 6.09 -10.79
CA ALA A 116 -19.11 5.67 -12.03
C ALA A 116 -17.84 4.84 -11.73
N HIS A 117 -17.11 5.17 -10.64
CA HIS A 117 -15.86 4.51 -10.28
C HIS A 117 -15.99 3.53 -9.10
N SER A 118 -17.19 3.20 -8.66
CA SER A 118 -17.41 2.29 -7.52
C SER A 118 -17.10 0.82 -7.78
N THR A 119 -16.81 0.47 -9.03
CA THR A 119 -16.44 -0.88 -9.48
C THR A 119 -14.96 -0.99 -9.84
N ASP A 120 -14.21 0.13 -9.75
CA ASP A 120 -12.78 0.15 -10.08
C ASP A 120 -12.00 -0.73 -9.11
N THR A 121 -10.91 -1.29 -9.61
CA THR A 121 -9.95 -2.01 -8.79
C THR A 121 -9.07 -1.00 -8.05
N TYR A 122 -8.80 -1.27 -6.78
CA TYR A 122 -7.94 -0.44 -5.94
C TYR A 122 -6.64 -1.16 -5.69
N ASP A 123 -5.53 -0.47 -5.97
CA ASP A 123 -4.20 -0.93 -5.57
C ASP A 123 -3.88 -0.37 -4.18
N ILE A 124 -3.75 -1.26 -3.20
CA ILE A 124 -3.52 -0.93 -1.80
C ILE A 124 -2.27 -1.66 -1.37
N HIS A 125 -1.27 -0.93 -0.90
CA HIS A 125 -0.07 -1.53 -0.33
C HIS A 125 0.36 -0.83 0.95
N ASP A 126 0.92 -1.60 1.88
CA ASP A 126 1.49 -1.12 3.14
C ASP A 126 2.95 -0.71 2.98
N ALA A 127 3.65 -1.37 2.05
CA ALA A 127 5.00 -1.02 1.68
C ALA A 127 5.25 -1.27 0.19
N TYR A 128 6.11 -0.45 -0.39
CA TYR A 128 6.53 -0.55 -1.79
C TYR A 128 8.03 -0.34 -1.92
N PHE A 129 8.65 -1.19 -2.74
CA PHE A 129 10.06 -1.11 -3.04
C PHE A 129 10.30 -1.33 -4.54
N ARG A 130 11.23 -0.58 -5.09
CA ARG A 130 11.63 -0.72 -6.48
C ARG A 130 13.08 -1.10 -6.57
N LYS A 131 13.38 -2.22 -7.25
CA LYS A 131 14.73 -2.75 -7.47
C LYS A 131 15.51 -3.07 -6.18
N VAL A 132 14.81 -3.34 -5.09
CA VAL A 132 15.42 -3.72 -3.81
C VAL A 132 15.51 -5.24 -3.76
N ASN A 133 16.48 -5.79 -4.49
CA ASN A 133 16.57 -7.22 -4.80
C ASN A 133 16.96 -8.10 -3.61
N PHE A 134 17.52 -7.57 -2.55
CA PHE A 134 17.77 -8.33 -1.32
C PHE A 134 16.46 -8.73 -0.61
N ILE A 135 15.35 -7.98 -0.79
CA ILE A 135 14.04 -8.39 -0.27
C ILE A 135 13.55 -9.64 -1.01
N TYR A 136 13.72 -9.68 -2.33
CA TYR A 136 13.44 -10.87 -3.12
C TYR A 136 14.30 -12.06 -2.65
N ALA A 137 15.61 -11.85 -2.44
CA ALA A 137 16.51 -12.89 -1.94
C ALA A 137 16.08 -13.42 -0.57
N PHE A 138 15.64 -12.53 0.33
CA PHE A 138 15.19 -12.88 1.68
C PHE A 138 13.94 -13.78 1.68
N PHE A 139 12.98 -13.52 0.78
CA PHE A 139 11.73 -14.28 0.71
C PHE A 139 11.76 -15.41 -0.34
N ARG A 140 12.83 -15.59 -1.08
CA ARG A 140 12.90 -16.49 -2.24
C ARG A 140 12.44 -17.92 -1.95
N GLU A 141 12.80 -18.47 -0.80
CA GLU A 141 12.43 -19.84 -0.41
C GLU A 141 10.97 -19.95 0.05
N ASP A 142 10.35 -18.84 0.42
CA ASP A 142 8.95 -18.77 0.85
C ASP A 142 7.99 -18.52 -0.32
N MET A 143 8.51 -18.28 -1.56
CA MET A 143 7.72 -17.82 -2.69
C MET A 143 7.00 -18.95 -3.41
N VAL A 144 5.76 -18.64 -3.80
CA VAL A 144 4.95 -19.42 -4.74
C VAL A 144 4.36 -18.44 -5.76
N ASP A 145 4.57 -18.69 -7.05
CA ASP A 145 4.02 -17.88 -8.14
C ASP A 145 4.24 -16.35 -7.95
N GLU A 146 5.50 -15.95 -7.77
CA GLU A 146 5.91 -14.53 -7.63
C GLU A 146 5.28 -13.83 -6.42
N SER A 147 4.85 -14.58 -5.41
CA SER A 147 4.31 -14.05 -4.17
C SER A 147 4.71 -14.92 -2.98
N CYS A 148 4.71 -14.33 -1.79
CA CYS A 148 4.81 -15.10 -0.55
C CYS A 148 3.92 -14.49 0.54
N VAL A 149 3.53 -15.33 1.49
CA VAL A 149 2.79 -14.90 2.68
C VAL A 149 3.72 -14.97 3.88
N ALA A 150 3.83 -13.87 4.61
CA ALA A 150 4.67 -13.75 5.78
C ALA A 150 3.84 -13.33 7.01
N ASP A 151 3.99 -14.06 8.10
CA ASP A 151 3.45 -13.65 9.39
C ASP A 151 4.27 -12.51 10.01
N LYS A 152 3.80 -11.99 11.13
CA LYS A 152 4.48 -10.92 11.86
C LYS A 152 5.89 -11.33 12.31
N PHE A 153 6.11 -12.62 12.64
CA PHE A 153 7.41 -13.13 13.03
C PHE A 153 8.42 -13.02 11.88
N ARG A 154 8.02 -13.42 10.66
CA ARG A 154 8.88 -13.32 9.47
C ARG A 154 9.23 -11.88 9.12
N ILE A 155 8.28 -10.93 9.31
CA ILE A 155 8.56 -9.48 9.18
C ILE A 155 9.59 -9.03 10.24
N GLY A 156 9.47 -9.55 11.48
CA GLY A 156 10.45 -9.29 12.55
C GLY A 156 11.85 -9.75 12.15
N GLN A 157 12.00 -10.94 11.58
CA GLN A 157 13.30 -11.43 11.09
C GLN A 157 13.92 -10.52 10.02
N LEU A 158 13.12 -9.97 9.09
CA LEU A 158 13.63 -9.01 8.10
C LEU A 158 14.12 -7.71 8.78
N ILE A 159 13.41 -7.25 9.81
CA ILE A 159 13.83 -6.10 10.61
C ILE A 159 15.17 -6.38 11.28
N ASP A 160 15.31 -7.52 11.98
CA ASP A 160 16.49 -7.88 12.72
C ASP A 160 17.73 -7.96 11.80
N VAL A 161 17.59 -8.59 10.64
CA VAL A 161 18.66 -8.69 9.64
C VAL A 161 19.03 -7.30 9.09
N CYS A 162 18.06 -6.45 8.76
CA CYS A 162 18.32 -5.09 8.30
C CYS A 162 19.05 -4.25 9.38
N GLU A 163 18.65 -4.38 10.65
CA GLU A 163 19.30 -3.69 11.77
C GLU A 163 20.74 -4.15 11.96
N ASP A 164 20.95 -5.45 11.85
CA ASP A 164 22.26 -6.03 12.05
C ASP A 164 23.23 -5.65 10.93
N VAL A 165 22.82 -5.76 9.69
CA VAL A 165 23.61 -5.32 8.53
C VAL A 165 23.93 -3.82 8.59
N LEU A 166 23.01 -2.98 9.07
CA LEU A 166 23.26 -1.54 9.23
C LEU A 166 24.27 -1.21 10.34
N LYS A 167 24.45 -2.05 11.36
CA LYS A 167 25.53 -1.90 12.36
C LYS A 167 26.91 -2.14 11.75
N HIS A 168 26.97 -2.95 10.69
CA HIS A 168 28.18 -3.28 9.94
C HIS A 168 28.26 -2.50 8.61
N LYS A 169 27.65 -1.31 8.55
CA LYS A 169 27.63 -0.50 7.35
C LYS A 169 29.04 -0.25 6.79
N GLY A 170 29.25 -0.59 5.53
CA GLY A 170 30.52 -0.49 4.81
C GLY A 170 31.32 -1.80 4.78
N ASP A 171 30.89 -2.82 5.52
CA ASP A 171 31.41 -4.17 5.42
C ASP A 171 30.60 -4.96 4.39
N GLU A 172 31.12 -5.01 3.16
CA GLU A 172 30.45 -5.70 2.06
C GLU A 172 30.40 -7.22 2.27
N ASP A 173 31.43 -7.82 2.86
CA ASP A 173 31.48 -9.25 3.06
C ASP A 173 30.43 -9.68 4.09
N TYR A 174 30.27 -8.89 5.15
CA TYR A 174 29.20 -9.09 6.11
C TYR A 174 27.81 -8.97 5.46
N ALA A 175 27.60 -7.94 4.64
CA ALA A 175 26.33 -7.74 3.94
C ALA A 175 26.02 -8.88 2.96
N LYS A 176 27.01 -9.40 2.23
CA LYS A 176 26.87 -10.56 1.33
C LYS A 176 26.46 -11.83 2.06
N GLU A 177 26.94 -12.02 3.27
CA GLU A 177 26.61 -13.19 4.07
C GLU A 177 25.21 -13.11 4.69
N HIS A 178 24.79 -11.94 5.17
CA HIS A 178 23.61 -11.81 6.02
C HIS A 178 22.36 -11.25 5.29
N LEU A 179 22.53 -10.40 4.27
CA LEU A 179 21.44 -9.84 3.46
C LEU A 179 21.89 -9.72 1.99
N PRO A 180 22.08 -10.85 1.31
CA PRO A 180 22.62 -10.86 -0.04
C PRO A 180 21.70 -10.21 -1.06
N THR A 181 22.32 -9.53 -2.04
CA THR A 181 21.65 -9.13 -3.27
C THR A 181 21.49 -10.34 -4.18
N THR A 182 20.57 -10.27 -5.15
CA THR A 182 20.40 -11.33 -6.15
C THR A 182 20.34 -10.75 -7.56
N GLU A 183 20.90 -11.49 -8.50
CA GLU A 183 20.86 -11.15 -9.91
C GLU A 183 19.49 -11.41 -10.53
N GLY A 184 19.12 -10.56 -11.49
CA GLY A 184 17.93 -10.71 -12.30
C GLY A 184 17.87 -9.64 -13.38
N PHE A 185 17.23 -9.92 -14.51
CA PHE A 185 17.29 -9.05 -15.69
C PHE A 185 16.80 -7.62 -15.43
N PHE A 186 15.89 -7.43 -14.48
CA PHE A 186 15.36 -6.12 -14.11
C PHE A 186 15.55 -5.77 -12.61
N PHE A 187 16.35 -6.52 -11.88
CA PHE A 187 16.42 -6.46 -10.42
C PHE A 187 17.24 -5.29 -9.86
N GLY A 188 17.95 -4.56 -10.72
CA GLY A 188 18.82 -3.46 -10.30
C GLY A 188 20.27 -3.89 -10.08
N SER A 189 21.05 -3.04 -9.38
CA SER A 189 22.46 -3.36 -9.07
C SER A 189 22.55 -4.43 -7.99
N ILE A 190 23.59 -5.24 -8.08
CA ILE A 190 24.00 -6.20 -7.07
C ILE A 190 25.12 -5.67 -6.17
N ASP A 191 25.58 -4.42 -6.41
CA ASP A 191 26.68 -3.81 -5.68
C ASP A 191 26.24 -3.36 -4.29
N TYR A 192 27.13 -3.50 -3.32
CA TYR A 192 26.94 -3.06 -1.93
C TYR A 192 27.38 -1.60 -1.72
N ASN A 193 26.96 -0.73 -2.63
CA ASN A 193 27.27 0.69 -2.67
C ASN A 193 26.31 1.52 -1.77
N ASP A 194 26.39 2.85 -1.84
CA ASP A 194 25.55 3.74 -1.04
C ASP A 194 24.05 3.54 -1.26
N TRP A 195 23.62 3.11 -2.45
CA TRP A 195 22.21 2.81 -2.75
C TRP A 195 21.74 1.56 -2.01
N TYR A 196 22.55 0.50 -1.93
CA TYR A 196 22.23 -0.67 -1.13
C TYR A 196 21.98 -0.28 0.35
N TRP A 197 22.91 0.47 0.95
CA TRP A 197 22.77 0.93 2.34
C TRP A 197 21.57 1.85 2.56
N HIS A 198 21.25 2.69 1.57
CA HIS A 198 20.04 3.49 1.58
C HIS A 198 18.79 2.63 1.55
N ASP A 199 18.75 1.61 0.69
CA ASP A 199 17.61 0.71 0.54
C ASP A 199 17.40 -0.16 1.77
N VAL A 200 18.46 -0.67 2.41
CA VAL A 200 18.37 -1.38 3.69
C VAL A 200 17.76 -0.49 4.77
N LYS A 201 18.18 0.78 4.85
CA LYS A 201 17.63 1.75 5.80
C LYS A 201 16.16 2.06 5.50
N ASN A 202 15.78 2.19 4.24
CA ASN A 202 14.39 2.42 3.83
C ASN A 202 13.51 1.19 4.12
N CYS A 203 14.01 -0.01 3.82
CA CYS A 203 13.35 -1.26 4.15
C CYS A 203 13.09 -1.36 5.66
N LEU A 204 14.10 -1.16 6.48
CA LEU A 204 13.98 -1.16 7.94
C LEU A 204 12.90 -0.18 8.42
N LYS A 205 12.88 1.04 7.88
CA LYS A 205 11.88 2.07 8.24
C LYS A 205 10.47 1.61 7.92
N GLN A 206 10.23 1.07 6.72
CA GLN A 206 8.91 0.62 6.28
C GLN A 206 8.48 -0.63 7.07
N MET A 207 9.39 -1.59 7.29
CA MET A 207 9.08 -2.82 8.02
C MET A 207 8.78 -2.55 9.49
N ARG A 208 9.50 -1.66 10.16
CA ARG A 208 9.18 -1.25 11.54
C ARG A 208 7.79 -0.62 11.64
N LYS A 209 7.39 0.17 10.64
CA LYS A 209 6.07 0.78 10.57
C LYS A 209 4.99 -0.29 10.39
N LEU A 210 5.19 -1.22 9.46
CA LEU A 210 4.30 -2.35 9.23
C LEU A 210 4.18 -3.23 10.48
N TYR A 211 5.29 -3.65 11.07
CA TYR A 211 5.35 -4.49 12.26
C TYR A 211 4.58 -3.89 13.44
N LYS A 212 4.75 -2.56 13.67
CA LYS A 212 4.01 -1.82 14.70
C LYS A 212 2.51 -1.79 14.44
N ALA A 213 2.10 -1.76 13.19
CA ALA A 213 0.70 -1.72 12.78
C ALA A 213 0.04 -3.11 12.84
N MET A 214 0.80 -4.20 12.72
CA MET A 214 0.31 -5.57 12.75
C MET A 214 -0.03 -6.04 14.16
N SER A 215 -1.18 -6.70 14.33
CA SER A 215 -1.43 -7.59 15.46
C SER A 215 -0.71 -8.95 15.24
N ASP A 216 -0.66 -9.78 16.27
CA ASP A 216 0.03 -11.08 16.16
C ASP A 216 -0.69 -12.07 15.23
N ASP A 217 -1.99 -11.87 15.01
CA ASP A 217 -2.82 -12.67 14.12
C ASP A 217 -2.93 -12.08 12.69
N ASP A 218 -2.29 -10.94 12.41
CA ASP A 218 -2.21 -10.39 11.06
C ASP A 218 -1.10 -11.10 10.27
N PHE A 219 -1.25 -11.14 8.96
CA PHE A 219 -0.18 -11.55 8.06
C PHE A 219 -0.05 -10.57 6.90
N ALA A 220 0.99 -10.70 6.09
CA ALA A 220 1.22 -9.90 4.91
C ALA A 220 1.43 -10.78 3.69
N ILE A 221 0.89 -10.37 2.54
CA ILE A 221 1.24 -10.94 1.25
C ILE A 221 2.23 -10.00 0.54
N TRP A 222 3.28 -10.58 0.04
CA TRP A 222 4.30 -9.93 -0.77
C TRP A 222 4.12 -10.31 -2.23
N GLU A 223 4.20 -9.34 -3.10
CA GLU A 223 4.10 -9.47 -4.55
C GLU A 223 5.37 -8.97 -5.20
N PHE A 224 5.94 -9.76 -6.10
CA PHE A 224 7.15 -9.44 -6.84
C PHE A 224 6.82 -9.40 -8.32
N SER A 225 6.99 -8.24 -8.97
CA SER A 225 6.67 -8.01 -10.37
C SER A 225 7.90 -7.47 -11.11
N TRP A 226 8.28 -8.06 -12.23
CA TRP A 226 9.43 -7.63 -13.05
C TRP A 226 9.18 -7.76 -14.55
#